data_7d455beebba8f84d5d4466725e06e7fa
#
_entry.id   7d455beebba8f84d5d4466725e06e7fa
#
_cell.length_a   1.000
_cell.length_b   1.000
_cell.length_c   1.000
_cell.angle_alpha   90.00
_cell.angle_beta   90.00
_cell.angle_gamma   90.00
#
_symmetry.space_group_name_H-M   'P 1'
#
loop_
_entity.id
_entity.type
_entity.pdbx_description
1 polymer ?
#
loop_
_entity_poly.entity_id
_entity_poly.type
_entity_poly.pdbx_seq_one_letter_code
_entity_poly.pdbx_strand_id
1 'polypeptide(L)'
;MTAEDHRDGDPATTRPTLLVVDNYDSFVYNLVQYVGTHADVVVRRNDAVDVDGIRRLDPDGIVVSPGPGTPSTAGVSVPIFESLSYPTLGVCLGHQALCVANGVSVDRAPEVVHGKPSALVHDGSGVFEGLPDRVEVGRYHSLAAEPEPLPPELVETAR
;
A
#
# COMPACT_ATOMS: atom_id res chain seq x y z
N MET A 1 -22.56 6.72 54.36
CA MET A 1 -23.02 5.83 53.30
C MET A 1 -22.57 6.46 52.01
N THR A 2 -21.32 6.16 51.62
CA THR A 2 -20.59 6.74 50.50
C THR A 2 -20.87 5.91 49.26
N ALA A 3 -21.43 6.56 48.24
CA ALA A 3 -21.62 5.95 46.91
C ALA A 3 -20.26 5.86 46.21
N GLU A 4 -19.75 4.68 45.99
CA GLU A 4 -18.62 4.40 45.14
C GLU A 4 -19.07 4.50 43.66
N ASP A 5 -18.56 5.53 43.00
CA ASP A 5 -18.70 5.74 41.54
C ASP A 5 -17.75 4.78 40.82
N HIS A 6 -18.27 3.62 40.45
CA HIS A 6 -17.57 2.69 39.55
C HIS A 6 -17.68 3.20 38.10
N ARG A 7 -16.67 3.98 37.72
CA ARG A 7 -16.37 4.24 36.31
C ARG A 7 -15.60 3.04 35.78
N ASP A 8 -16.35 2.05 35.30
CA ASP A 8 -15.81 1.05 34.40
C ASP A 8 -15.43 1.75 33.08
N GLY A 9 -14.20 2.22 33.00
CA GLY A 9 -13.57 2.68 31.78
C GLY A 9 -13.27 1.45 30.93
N ASP A 10 -14.14 1.15 29.96
CA ASP A 10 -13.80 0.33 28.82
C ASP A 10 -12.55 0.95 28.17
N PRO A 11 -11.42 0.20 28.01
CA PRO A 11 -10.28 0.73 27.29
C PRO A 11 -10.75 0.94 25.86
N ALA A 12 -11.03 2.19 25.53
CA ALA A 12 -11.35 2.61 24.17
C ALA A 12 -10.25 2.02 23.26
N THR A 13 -10.59 1.03 22.49
CA THR A 13 -9.72 0.50 21.43
C THR A 13 -9.49 1.66 20.48
N THR A 14 -8.37 2.34 20.64
CA THR A 14 -7.99 3.43 19.74
C THR A 14 -7.82 2.83 18.37
N ARG A 15 -8.60 3.33 17.40
CA ARG A 15 -8.48 2.91 16.02
C ARG A 15 -7.08 3.27 15.53
N PRO A 16 -6.42 2.36 14.77
CA PRO A 16 -5.12 2.68 14.20
C PRO A 16 -5.23 3.86 13.22
N THR A 17 -4.19 4.66 13.14
CA THR A 17 -4.06 5.75 12.17
C THR A 17 -3.28 5.26 10.96
N LEU A 18 -3.88 5.28 9.78
CA LEU A 18 -3.21 4.90 8.55
C LEU A 18 -3.00 6.13 7.64
N LEU A 19 -1.79 6.25 7.12
CA LEU A 19 -1.45 7.24 6.10
C LEU A 19 -1.74 6.65 4.72
N VAL A 20 -2.54 7.33 3.93
CA VAL A 20 -2.70 7.05 2.50
C VAL A 20 -1.90 8.10 1.71
N VAL A 21 -0.87 7.65 1.00
CA VAL A 21 -0.11 8.49 0.07
C VAL A 21 -0.80 8.49 -1.27
N ASP A 22 -1.30 9.65 -1.66
CA ASP A 22 -2.03 9.86 -2.92
C ASP A 22 -1.05 10.21 -4.06
N ASN A 23 -0.91 9.30 -5.00
CA ASN A 23 -0.13 9.48 -6.22
C ASN A 23 -0.96 10.09 -7.37
N TYR A 24 -1.95 10.93 -7.05
CA TYR A 24 -2.83 11.59 -8.03
C TYR A 24 -3.69 10.62 -8.83
N ASP A 25 -4.10 9.53 -8.18
CA ASP A 25 -4.96 8.52 -8.78
C ASP A 25 -6.44 8.80 -8.52
N SER A 26 -7.29 8.58 -9.53
CA SER A 26 -8.74 8.77 -9.40
C SER A 26 -9.41 7.75 -8.47
N PHE A 27 -8.77 6.62 -8.19
CA PHE A 27 -9.26 5.55 -7.33
C PHE A 27 -8.78 5.65 -5.87
N VAL A 28 -7.93 6.61 -5.53
CA VAL A 28 -7.38 6.74 -4.17
C VAL A 28 -8.47 6.78 -3.10
N TYR A 29 -9.57 7.47 -3.36
CA TYR A 29 -10.67 7.57 -2.39
C TYR A 29 -11.46 6.26 -2.21
N ASN A 30 -11.39 5.33 -3.16
CA ASN A 30 -11.92 3.98 -2.94
C ASN A 30 -11.06 3.25 -1.90
N LEU A 31 -9.72 3.36 -1.99
CA LEU A 31 -8.81 2.83 -0.97
C LEU A 31 -9.08 3.49 0.39
N VAL A 32 -9.23 4.82 0.43
CA VAL A 32 -9.56 5.57 1.65
C VAL A 32 -10.85 5.05 2.28
N GLN A 33 -11.88 4.76 1.49
CA GLN A 33 -13.14 4.22 2.00
C GLN A 33 -12.95 2.82 2.60
N TYR A 34 -12.26 1.91 1.93
CA TYR A 34 -11.99 0.57 2.47
C TYR A 34 -11.17 0.63 3.76
N VAL A 35 -10.08 1.36 3.75
CA VAL A 35 -9.21 1.53 4.93
C VAL A 35 -9.97 2.20 6.07
N GLY A 36 -10.78 3.22 5.75
CA GLY A 36 -11.58 3.98 6.73
C GLY A 36 -12.64 3.17 7.47
N THR A 37 -12.98 1.95 7.00
CA THR A 37 -13.84 1.05 7.76
C THR A 37 -13.14 0.47 8.99
N HIS A 38 -11.79 0.39 8.97
CA HIS A 38 -10.98 -0.26 10.00
C HIS A 38 -10.04 0.70 10.75
N ALA A 39 -9.73 1.87 10.18
CA ALA A 39 -8.73 2.79 10.69
C ALA A 39 -9.17 4.25 10.54
N ASP A 40 -8.52 5.15 11.29
CA ASP A 40 -8.56 6.58 11.02
C ASP A 40 -7.57 6.89 9.90
N VAL A 41 -8.01 7.61 8.87
CA VAL A 41 -7.23 7.80 7.65
C VAL A 41 -6.75 9.24 7.52
N VAL A 42 -5.45 9.38 7.34
CA VAL A 42 -4.81 10.63 6.94
C VAL A 42 -4.37 10.51 5.48
N VAL A 43 -4.85 11.40 4.62
CA VAL A 43 -4.43 11.43 3.21
C VAL A 43 -3.42 12.54 2.99
N ARG A 44 -2.31 12.23 2.32
CA ARG A 44 -1.31 13.21 1.86
C ARG A 44 -0.91 12.91 0.42
N ARG A 45 -0.77 13.95 -0.39
CA ARG A 45 -0.19 13.81 -1.73
C ARG A 45 1.29 13.48 -1.64
N ASN A 46 1.79 12.75 -2.61
CA ASN A 46 3.16 12.24 -2.65
C ASN A 46 4.24 13.35 -2.68
N ASP A 47 3.87 14.55 -3.10
CA ASP A 47 4.70 15.76 -3.16
C ASP A 47 4.43 16.75 -2.02
N ALA A 48 3.42 16.48 -1.18
CA ALA A 48 3.01 17.33 -0.06
C ALA A 48 3.54 16.83 1.30
N VAL A 49 4.25 15.71 1.31
CA VAL A 49 4.86 15.13 2.51
C VAL A 49 6.22 14.54 2.17
N ASP A 50 7.16 14.69 3.08
CA ASP A 50 8.47 14.04 3.03
C ASP A 50 8.59 12.95 4.10
N VAL A 51 9.68 12.20 4.08
CA VAL A 51 9.97 11.12 5.05
C VAL A 51 9.91 11.62 6.49
N ASP A 52 10.44 12.81 6.77
CA ASP A 52 10.42 13.38 8.11
C ASP A 52 9.00 13.83 8.52
N GLY A 53 8.21 14.30 7.59
CA GLY A 53 6.79 14.58 7.81
C GLY A 53 6.01 13.32 8.18
N ILE A 54 6.31 12.19 7.53
CA ILE A 54 5.70 10.90 7.86
C ILE A 54 6.16 10.43 9.25
N ARG A 55 7.44 10.56 9.59
CA ARG A 55 7.93 10.25 10.94
C ARG A 55 7.25 11.07 12.03
N ARG A 56 7.01 12.37 11.77
CA ARG A 56 6.28 13.23 12.71
C ARG A 56 4.80 12.88 12.84
N LEU A 57 4.21 12.36 11.77
CA LEU A 57 2.83 11.87 11.79
C LEU A 57 2.69 10.59 12.59
N ASP A 58 3.75 9.76 12.60
CA ASP A 58 3.87 8.47 13.31
C ASP A 58 2.64 7.57 13.09
N PRO A 59 2.32 7.19 11.83
CA PRO A 59 1.16 6.36 11.54
C PRO A 59 1.42 4.89 11.95
N ASP A 60 0.36 4.16 12.25
CA ASP A 60 0.42 2.71 12.50
C ASP A 60 0.69 1.89 11.21
N GLY A 61 0.46 2.49 10.05
CA GLY A 61 0.76 1.89 8.75
C GLY A 61 0.55 2.87 7.59
N ILE A 62 1.05 2.48 6.42
CA ILE A 62 1.03 3.31 5.21
C ILE A 62 0.40 2.54 4.05
N VAL A 63 -0.41 3.21 3.26
CA VAL A 63 -0.86 2.73 1.95
C VAL A 63 -0.34 3.68 0.89
N VAL A 64 0.48 3.16 -0.04
CA VAL A 64 0.96 3.91 -1.21
C VAL A 64 0.05 3.59 -2.39
N SER A 65 -0.67 4.57 -2.89
CA SER A 65 -1.73 4.40 -3.88
C SER A 65 -1.20 4.10 -5.29
N PRO A 66 -2.07 3.64 -6.20
CA PRO A 66 -1.85 3.76 -7.63
C PRO A 66 -1.57 5.20 -8.04
N GLY A 67 -1.09 5.40 -9.26
CA GLY A 67 -0.93 6.72 -9.84
C GLY A 67 -0.36 6.70 -11.24
N PRO A 68 -0.39 7.83 -11.95
CA PRO A 68 0.24 7.97 -13.26
C PRO A 68 1.77 8.11 -13.14
N GLY A 69 2.45 7.93 -14.27
CA GLY A 69 3.89 8.11 -14.37
C GLY A 69 4.69 6.87 -13.96
N THR A 70 5.83 7.10 -13.33
CA THR A 70 6.77 6.05 -12.92
C THR A 70 7.11 6.18 -11.44
N PRO A 71 7.59 5.12 -10.78
CA PRO A 71 8.00 5.20 -9.37
C PRO A 71 9.01 6.33 -9.09
N SER A 72 9.94 6.58 -10.01
CA SER A 72 10.96 7.63 -9.86
C SER A 72 10.39 9.05 -9.89
N THR A 73 9.18 9.23 -10.41
CA THR A 73 8.48 10.53 -10.44
C THR A 73 7.37 10.65 -9.40
N ALA A 74 7.20 9.64 -8.56
CA ALA A 74 6.11 9.52 -7.58
C ALA A 74 6.48 10.11 -6.19
N GLY A 75 7.25 11.18 -6.16
CA GLY A 75 7.58 11.92 -4.93
C GLY A 75 8.12 11.03 -3.82
N VAL A 76 7.45 11.01 -2.67
CA VAL A 76 7.89 10.27 -1.47
C VAL A 76 7.69 8.75 -1.58
N SER A 77 7.06 8.22 -2.64
CA SER A 77 6.65 6.81 -2.73
C SER A 77 7.83 5.83 -2.64
N VAL A 78 8.93 6.05 -3.35
CA VAL A 78 10.13 5.20 -3.23
C VAL A 78 10.85 5.43 -1.89
N PRO A 79 11.12 6.67 -1.44
CA PRO A 79 11.71 6.95 -0.14
C PRO A 79 11.00 6.33 1.07
N ILE A 80 9.69 6.10 1.00
CA ILE A 80 8.95 5.39 2.06
C ILE A 80 9.54 3.99 2.26
N PHE A 81 9.70 3.22 1.19
CA PHE A 81 10.20 1.85 1.27
C PHE A 81 11.70 1.77 1.57
N GLU A 82 12.47 2.79 1.19
CA GLU A 82 13.92 2.85 1.47
C GLU A 82 14.26 3.26 2.90
N SER A 83 13.42 4.10 3.53
CA SER A 83 13.83 4.85 4.73
C SER A 83 12.91 4.69 5.93
N LEU A 84 11.77 4.02 5.79
CA LEU A 84 10.78 3.84 6.85
C LEU A 84 10.54 2.36 7.14
N SER A 85 10.17 2.07 8.39
CA SER A 85 9.92 0.70 8.88
C SER A 85 8.45 0.45 9.23
N TYR A 86 7.55 1.33 8.83
CA TYR A 86 6.11 1.12 9.05
C TYR A 86 5.58 -0.02 8.18
N PRO A 87 4.60 -0.80 8.66
CA PRO A 87 3.85 -1.70 7.80
C PRO A 87 3.29 -0.92 6.60
N THR A 88 3.67 -1.30 5.39
CA THR A 88 3.33 -0.54 4.19
C THR A 88 2.75 -1.42 3.09
N LEU A 89 1.59 -1.06 2.58
CA LEU A 89 0.95 -1.68 1.42
C LEU A 89 1.15 -0.78 0.19
N GLY A 90 1.83 -1.30 -0.83
CA GLY A 90 1.93 -0.65 -2.14
C GLY A 90 0.91 -1.21 -3.13
N VAL A 91 0.12 -0.35 -3.75
CA VAL A 91 -0.87 -0.73 -4.77
C VAL A 91 -0.46 -0.17 -6.13
N CYS A 92 -0.34 -1.02 -7.16
CA CYS A 92 0.04 -0.65 -8.52
C CYS A 92 1.36 0.15 -8.55
N LEU A 93 1.34 1.47 -8.76
CA LEU A 93 2.52 2.33 -8.68
C LEU A 93 3.25 2.19 -7.32
N GLY A 94 2.50 2.06 -6.21
CA GLY A 94 3.08 1.82 -4.90
C GLY A 94 3.81 0.48 -4.79
N HIS A 95 3.30 -0.59 -5.42
CA HIS A 95 4.00 -1.87 -5.54
C HIS A 95 5.27 -1.74 -6.39
N GLN A 96 5.20 -0.98 -7.49
CA GLN A 96 6.37 -0.70 -8.32
C GLN A 96 7.43 0.12 -7.55
N ALA A 97 7.01 1.03 -6.67
CA ALA A 97 7.90 1.78 -5.80
C ALA A 97 8.63 0.88 -4.80
N LEU A 98 7.95 -0.13 -4.24
CA LEU A 98 8.58 -1.17 -3.42
C LEU A 98 9.65 -1.93 -4.21
N CYS A 99 9.35 -2.34 -5.45
CA CYS A 99 10.30 -3.03 -6.32
C CYS A 99 11.55 -2.18 -6.57
N VAL A 100 11.37 -0.91 -6.97
CA VAL A 100 12.48 0.01 -7.23
C VAL A 100 13.32 0.26 -5.98
N ALA A 101 12.70 0.45 -4.82
CA ALA A 101 13.39 0.65 -3.54
C ALA A 101 14.30 -0.55 -3.16
N ASN A 102 13.99 -1.73 -3.68
CA ASN A 102 14.79 -2.95 -3.49
C ASN A 102 15.65 -3.31 -4.71
N GLY A 103 15.86 -2.39 -5.64
CA GLY A 103 16.77 -2.56 -6.77
C GLY A 103 16.19 -3.36 -7.95
N VAL A 104 14.90 -3.65 -7.95
CA VAL A 104 14.23 -4.32 -9.07
C VAL A 104 13.85 -3.27 -10.14
N SER A 105 14.22 -3.52 -11.38
CA SER A 105 13.86 -2.67 -12.51
C SER A 105 12.36 -2.70 -12.78
N VAL A 106 11.80 -1.53 -13.07
CA VAL A 106 10.41 -1.36 -13.50
C VAL A 106 10.41 -0.69 -14.86
N ASP A 107 10.03 -1.45 -15.88
CA ASP A 107 10.06 -1.05 -17.26
C ASP A 107 8.69 -1.20 -17.95
N ARG A 108 8.62 -0.80 -19.21
CA ARG A 108 7.39 -0.98 -20.00
C ARG A 108 7.04 -2.45 -20.12
N ALA A 109 5.82 -2.80 -19.72
CA ALA A 109 5.31 -4.13 -19.96
C ALA A 109 5.31 -4.47 -21.45
N PRO A 110 5.59 -5.73 -21.83
CA PRO A 110 5.53 -6.16 -23.22
C PRO A 110 4.15 -5.94 -23.86
N GLU A 111 3.12 -5.99 -23.06
CA GLU A 111 1.74 -5.68 -23.43
C GLU A 111 1.17 -4.61 -22.51
N VAL A 112 0.62 -3.54 -23.07
CA VAL A 112 -0.21 -2.59 -22.33
C VAL A 112 -1.59 -3.20 -22.13
N VAL A 113 -1.96 -3.43 -20.87
CA VAL A 113 -3.25 -4.05 -20.53
C VAL A 113 -4.14 -3.01 -19.85
N HIS A 114 -5.36 -2.89 -20.36
CA HIS A 114 -6.35 -1.97 -19.80
C HIS A 114 -7.71 -2.66 -19.67
N GLY A 115 -8.11 -2.96 -18.44
CA GLY A 115 -9.42 -3.55 -18.13
C GLY A 115 -9.61 -5.00 -18.56
N LYS A 116 -8.54 -5.75 -18.84
CA LYS A 116 -8.66 -7.18 -19.17
C LYS A 116 -8.65 -8.01 -17.89
N PRO A 117 -9.57 -8.98 -17.75
CA PRO A 117 -9.51 -9.94 -16.67
C PRO A 117 -8.28 -10.84 -16.81
N SER A 118 -7.67 -11.18 -15.70
CA SER A 118 -6.57 -12.13 -15.62
C SER A 118 -6.69 -12.97 -14.36
N ALA A 119 -6.36 -14.25 -14.49
CA ALA A 119 -6.30 -15.11 -13.34
C ALA A 119 -5.00 -14.84 -12.57
N LEU A 120 -5.14 -14.53 -11.28
CA LEU A 120 -4.06 -14.45 -10.32
C LEU A 120 -3.98 -15.76 -9.57
N VAL A 121 -2.80 -16.36 -9.52
CA VAL A 121 -2.49 -17.52 -8.66
C VAL A 121 -1.60 -17.04 -7.53
N HIS A 122 -1.88 -17.46 -6.31
CA HIS A 122 -1.13 -17.01 -5.11
C HIS A 122 -0.88 -18.19 -4.16
N ASP A 123 0.05 -18.01 -3.23
CA ASP A 123 0.43 -19.02 -2.25
C ASP A 123 -0.43 -19.03 -0.98
N GLY A 124 -1.41 -18.13 -0.90
CA GLY A 124 -2.32 -17.99 0.24
C GLY A 124 -1.73 -17.23 1.43
N SER A 125 -0.53 -16.69 1.31
CA SER A 125 0.14 -15.97 2.41
C SER A 125 -0.18 -14.46 2.42
N GLY A 126 0.02 -13.82 3.56
CA GLY A 126 -0.09 -12.37 3.73
C GLY A 126 -1.46 -11.83 3.32
N VAL A 127 -1.48 -10.91 2.35
CA VAL A 127 -2.71 -10.27 1.86
C VAL A 127 -3.65 -11.21 1.10
N PHE A 128 -3.21 -12.43 0.80
CA PHE A 128 -4.01 -13.45 0.10
C PHE A 128 -4.63 -14.49 1.04
N GLU A 129 -4.40 -14.38 2.35
CA GLU A 129 -4.97 -15.31 3.33
C GLU A 129 -6.49 -15.32 3.28
N GLY A 130 -7.07 -16.53 3.16
CA GLY A 130 -8.52 -16.72 3.08
C GLY A 130 -9.14 -16.46 1.71
N LEU A 131 -8.35 -16.07 0.68
CA LEU A 131 -8.84 -15.99 -0.68
C LEU A 131 -8.82 -17.36 -1.37
N PRO A 132 -9.67 -17.56 -2.41
CA PRO A 132 -9.58 -18.74 -3.27
C PRO A 132 -8.24 -18.84 -3.96
N ASP A 133 -7.70 -20.05 -4.22
CA ASP A 133 -6.39 -20.29 -4.84
C ASP A 133 -6.19 -19.56 -6.19
N ARG A 134 -7.27 -19.22 -6.86
CA ARG A 134 -7.29 -18.41 -8.09
C ARG A 134 -8.32 -17.31 -7.96
N VAL A 135 -7.88 -16.09 -8.18
CA VAL A 135 -8.73 -14.89 -8.17
C VAL A 135 -8.69 -14.25 -9.56
N GLU A 136 -9.84 -13.89 -10.10
CA GLU A 136 -9.90 -13.09 -11.31
C GLU A 136 -9.74 -11.61 -10.93
N VAL A 137 -8.77 -10.95 -11.53
CA VAL A 137 -8.46 -9.53 -11.29
C VAL A 137 -8.48 -8.75 -12.59
N GLY A 138 -8.94 -7.50 -12.51
CA GLY A 138 -8.81 -6.55 -13.62
C GLY A 138 -7.40 -5.98 -13.68
N ARG A 139 -6.70 -6.15 -14.81
CA ARG A 139 -5.37 -5.56 -15.00
C ARG A 139 -5.44 -4.19 -15.64
N TYR A 140 -4.70 -3.25 -15.04
CA TYR A 140 -4.53 -1.88 -15.54
C TYR A 140 -3.07 -1.48 -15.34
N HIS A 141 -2.19 -1.84 -16.29
CA HIS A 141 -0.79 -1.46 -16.19
C HIS A 141 -0.13 -1.29 -17.56
N SER A 142 0.80 -0.36 -17.64
CA SER A 142 1.72 -0.16 -18.76
C SER A 142 3.17 -0.42 -18.38
N LEU A 143 3.44 -0.52 -17.08
CA LEU A 143 4.74 -0.85 -16.51
C LEU A 143 4.64 -2.18 -15.76
N ALA A 144 5.75 -2.91 -15.72
CA ALA A 144 5.90 -4.13 -14.95
C ALA A 144 7.28 -4.15 -14.28
N ALA A 145 7.35 -4.76 -13.10
CA ALA A 145 8.62 -5.11 -12.49
C ALA A 145 9.22 -6.31 -13.24
N GLU A 146 10.53 -6.32 -13.39
CA GLU A 146 11.21 -7.48 -13.96
C GLU A 146 11.10 -8.69 -13.02
N PRO A 147 10.71 -9.87 -13.53
CA PRO A 147 10.33 -10.98 -12.67
C PRO A 147 11.50 -11.68 -11.98
N GLU A 148 12.73 -11.55 -12.49
CA GLU A 148 13.87 -12.32 -11.94
C GLU A 148 15.25 -11.72 -12.27
N PRO A 149 16.23 -11.94 -11.39
CA PRO A 149 16.11 -12.50 -10.04
C PRO A 149 15.60 -11.46 -9.05
N LEU A 150 14.67 -11.84 -8.17
CA LEU A 150 14.27 -10.98 -7.05
C LEU A 150 15.39 -10.94 -5.99
N PRO A 151 15.65 -9.79 -5.36
CA PRO A 151 16.55 -9.71 -4.23
C PRO A 151 15.97 -10.46 -3.01
N PRO A 152 16.82 -10.89 -2.06
CA PRO A 152 16.40 -11.72 -0.92
C PRO A 152 15.39 -11.04 0.02
N GLU A 153 15.26 -9.71 -0.07
CA GLU A 153 14.31 -8.91 0.68
C GLU A 153 12.88 -9.02 0.14
N LEU A 154 12.71 -9.46 -1.10
CA LEU A 154 11.41 -9.62 -1.75
C LEU A 154 11.06 -11.08 -1.96
N VAL A 155 9.82 -11.42 -1.67
CA VAL A 155 9.24 -12.74 -1.92
C VAL A 155 8.03 -12.58 -2.85
N GLU A 156 8.02 -13.31 -3.96
CA GLU A 156 6.85 -13.39 -4.82
C GLU A 156 5.81 -14.31 -4.16
N THR A 157 4.65 -13.77 -3.83
CA THR A 157 3.54 -14.52 -3.22
C THR A 157 2.36 -14.70 -4.17
N ALA A 158 2.34 -13.99 -5.29
CA ALA A 158 1.32 -14.11 -6.33
C ALA A 158 1.88 -13.83 -7.73
N ARG A 159 1.22 -14.45 -8.72
CA ARG A 159 1.65 -14.36 -10.11
C ARG A 159 0.45 -14.35 -11.06
#